data_d9ae41428e7aba2cf73981038bc90db9
#
_entry.id   d9ae41428e7aba2cf73981038bc90db9
#
_cell.length_a   1.000
_cell.length_b   1.000
_cell.length_c   1.000
_cell.angle_alpha   90.00
_cell.angle_beta   90.00
_cell.angle_gamma   90.00
#
_symmetry.space_group_name_H-M   'P 1'
#
loop_
_entity.id
_entity.type
_entity.pdbx_description
1 polymer ?
#
loop_
_entity_poly.entity_id
_entity_poly.type
_entity_poly.pdbx_seq_one_letter_code
_entity_poly.pdbx_strand_id
1 'polypeptide(L)'
;LVRSRQKDNHLTYQSCCYWSLSPRALVLFDIDGVIRDVGGSYRRALSETVYHYSGYLPTAAEIDALKGEGLWNNDWEASLELLRRRGTSSLLPTFDDIVAVFSEAYFGGDPHGDPANWKGFIGNETLLVPPEFFNTLNDAGFAWGFVSGAEPPSCRYVLEQRLGLVDPPLIAMGDAPDKPNPQGLLRLTALLLGRHQAPGLGPLAPPVAYLGDTVTDVFTLQRARQAVPDQRWRALAVAPPHLHAVEAQSARGDYEEQLLRAGAEAILATTAAVIEAMEAWLGEIDQE
;
A
#
# COMPACT_ATOMS: atom_id res chain seq x y z
N LEU A 1 -34.15 37.48 -39.05
CA LEU A 1 -33.53 37.96 -37.82
C LEU A 1 -33.92 37.01 -36.68
N VAL A 2 -33.13 35.91 -36.48
CA VAL A 2 -33.28 35.03 -35.32
C VAL A 2 -31.91 35.01 -34.63
N ARG A 3 -31.89 35.59 -33.43
CA ARG A 3 -30.70 35.56 -32.55
C ARG A 3 -30.65 34.23 -31.84
N SER A 4 -29.64 33.43 -32.12
CA SER A 4 -29.27 32.26 -31.35
C SER A 4 -28.65 32.70 -30.01
N ARG A 5 -29.27 32.31 -28.89
CA ARG A 5 -28.70 32.45 -27.56
C ARG A 5 -27.65 31.33 -27.37
N GLN A 6 -26.40 31.69 -27.33
CA GLN A 6 -25.33 30.90 -26.85
C GLN A 6 -25.52 30.77 -25.31
N LYS A 7 -25.68 29.52 -24.84
CA LYS A 7 -25.63 29.20 -23.41
C LYS A 7 -24.18 29.05 -23.04
N ASP A 8 -23.64 30.02 -22.34
CA ASP A 8 -22.35 29.92 -21.66
C ASP A 8 -22.52 28.98 -20.48
N ASN A 9 -21.99 27.77 -20.63
CA ASN A 9 -21.78 26.84 -19.52
C ASN A 9 -20.52 27.30 -18.78
N HIS A 10 -20.68 28.16 -17.80
CA HIS A 10 -19.70 28.36 -16.74
C HIS A 10 -19.68 27.13 -15.83
N LEU A 11 -18.90 26.11 -16.20
CA LEU A 11 -18.36 25.17 -15.25
C LEU A 11 -17.37 25.94 -14.38
N THR A 12 -17.84 26.39 -13.24
CA THR A 12 -17.01 26.96 -12.19
C THR A 12 -16.02 25.91 -11.74
N TYR A 13 -14.76 26.12 -12.07
CA TYR A 13 -13.60 25.48 -11.45
C TYR A 13 -13.58 25.86 -9.97
N GLN A 14 -14.29 25.10 -9.14
CA GLN A 14 -14.19 25.14 -7.69
C GLN A 14 -13.33 23.96 -7.21
N SER A 15 -12.04 23.99 -7.53
CA SER A 15 -11.11 23.00 -7.03
C SER A 15 -9.67 23.52 -7.05
N CYS A 16 -9.39 24.58 -6.31
CA CYS A 16 -7.99 25.05 -6.15
C CYS A 16 -7.80 25.94 -4.94
N CYS A 17 -8.31 25.61 -3.75
CA CYS A 17 -8.04 26.45 -2.57
C CYS A 17 -7.96 25.68 -1.23
N TYR A 18 -7.40 24.46 -1.18
CA TYR A 18 -7.20 23.78 0.10
C TYR A 18 -5.74 23.53 0.49
N TRP A 19 -4.75 24.08 -0.21
CA TRP A 19 -3.34 23.72 0.00
C TRP A 19 -2.43 24.88 0.42
N SER A 20 -2.91 25.82 1.23
CA SER A 20 -2.12 27.01 1.62
C SER A 20 -1.48 26.93 3.02
N LEU A 21 -1.66 25.84 3.76
CA LEU A 21 -1.01 25.64 5.06
C LEU A 21 -0.13 24.38 5.00
N SER A 22 1.05 24.46 5.65
CA SER A 22 1.89 23.28 5.86
C SER A 22 1.07 22.21 6.57
N PRO A 23 1.10 20.92 6.14
CA PRO A 23 0.32 19.89 6.80
C PRO A 23 0.79 19.69 8.23
N ARG A 24 -0.11 19.30 9.12
CA ARG A 24 0.24 18.97 10.50
C ARG A 24 1.14 17.73 10.56
N ALA A 25 0.92 16.78 9.69
CA ALA A 25 1.72 15.57 9.53
C ALA A 25 1.50 14.95 8.14
N LEU A 26 2.35 14.01 7.77
CA LEU A 26 2.17 13.16 6.60
C LEU A 26 1.82 11.74 7.05
N VAL A 27 0.84 11.12 6.39
CA VAL A 27 0.46 9.72 6.57
C VAL A 27 0.63 8.99 5.25
N LEU A 28 1.62 8.12 5.18
CA LEU A 28 1.89 7.33 4.00
C LEU A 28 1.37 5.91 4.21
N PHE A 29 0.87 5.29 3.16
CA PHE A 29 0.22 3.99 3.21
C PHE A 29 0.87 3.01 2.24
N ASP A 30 1.00 1.75 2.64
CA ASP A 30 0.94 0.67 1.68
C ASP A 30 -0.48 0.52 1.14
N ILE A 31 -0.66 -0.27 0.08
CA ILE A 31 -1.99 -0.48 -0.53
C ILE A 31 -2.54 -1.85 -0.16
N ASP A 32 -1.78 -2.91 -0.41
CA ASP A 32 -2.20 -4.29 -0.22
C ASP A 32 -2.25 -4.64 1.26
N GLY A 33 -3.36 -5.19 1.74
CA GLY A 33 -3.57 -5.45 3.17
C GLY A 33 -3.87 -4.21 4.02
N VAL A 34 -3.72 -3.00 3.47
CA VAL A 34 -3.94 -1.70 4.15
C VAL A 34 -5.14 -0.95 3.57
N ILE A 35 -5.20 -0.79 2.28
CA ILE A 35 -6.28 -0.08 1.58
C ILE A 35 -7.28 -1.05 0.96
N ARG A 36 -6.81 -2.21 0.51
CA ARG A 36 -7.62 -3.30 -0.06
C ARG A 36 -7.20 -4.65 0.51
N ASP A 37 -8.16 -5.56 0.59
CA ASP A 37 -7.93 -6.96 0.93
C ASP A 37 -7.52 -7.73 -0.33
N VAL A 38 -6.29 -8.23 -0.32
CA VAL A 38 -5.71 -9.01 -1.42
C VAL A 38 -5.71 -10.52 -1.17
N GLY A 39 -6.35 -10.96 -0.08
CA GLY A 39 -6.45 -12.38 0.27
C GLY A 39 -7.08 -13.22 -0.82
N GLY A 40 -8.16 -12.71 -1.42
CA GLY A 40 -8.88 -13.34 -2.52
C GLY A 40 -8.34 -13.00 -3.92
N SER A 41 -7.31 -12.20 -4.05
CA SER A 41 -6.74 -11.76 -5.33
C SER A 41 -5.24 -12.04 -5.45
N TYR A 42 -4.34 -11.17 -4.99
CA TYR A 42 -2.88 -11.39 -5.09
C TYR A 42 -2.44 -12.67 -4.40
N ARG A 43 -2.86 -12.90 -3.16
CA ARG A 43 -2.51 -14.12 -2.44
C ARG A 43 -3.07 -15.37 -3.12
N ARG A 44 -4.26 -15.26 -3.71
CA ARG A 44 -4.84 -16.33 -4.51
C ARG A 44 -4.09 -16.53 -5.81
N ALA A 45 -3.74 -15.46 -6.54
CA ALA A 45 -2.94 -15.55 -7.76
C ALA A 45 -1.58 -16.19 -7.51
N LEU A 46 -0.91 -15.84 -6.39
CA LEU A 46 0.31 -16.49 -5.94
C LEU A 46 0.10 -18.00 -5.76
N SER A 47 -0.95 -18.38 -5.02
CA SER A 47 -1.26 -19.80 -4.76
C SER A 47 -1.57 -20.57 -6.05
N GLU A 48 -2.38 -20.00 -6.94
CA GLU A 48 -2.74 -20.60 -8.23
C GLU A 48 -1.51 -20.71 -9.15
N THR A 49 -0.60 -19.74 -9.11
CA THR A 49 0.65 -19.78 -9.87
C THR A 49 1.55 -20.92 -9.39
N VAL A 50 1.72 -21.08 -8.07
CA VAL A 50 2.48 -22.19 -7.50
C VAL A 50 1.82 -23.52 -7.86
N TYR A 51 0.48 -23.60 -7.76
CA TYR A 51 -0.28 -24.79 -8.14
C TYR A 51 -0.10 -25.16 -9.61
N HIS A 52 -0.11 -24.18 -10.51
CA HIS A 52 0.05 -24.36 -11.95
C HIS A 52 1.34 -25.16 -12.28
N TYR A 53 2.45 -24.83 -11.60
CA TYR A 53 3.75 -25.44 -11.89
C TYR A 53 4.05 -26.68 -11.04
N SER A 54 3.44 -26.84 -9.88
CA SER A 54 3.79 -27.90 -8.91
C SER A 54 2.66 -28.90 -8.60
N GLY A 55 1.42 -28.56 -8.95
CA GLY A 55 0.24 -29.29 -8.48
C GLY A 55 -0.04 -29.14 -6.98
N TYR A 56 0.67 -28.25 -6.30
CA TYR A 56 0.51 -27.97 -4.88
C TYR A 56 -0.03 -26.58 -4.63
N LEU A 57 -1.08 -26.47 -3.82
CA LEU A 57 -1.67 -25.20 -3.40
C LEU A 57 -1.09 -24.79 -2.04
N PRO A 58 -0.26 -23.72 -1.97
CA PRO A 58 0.28 -23.25 -0.70
C PRO A 58 -0.83 -22.76 0.23
N THR A 59 -0.68 -23.02 1.52
CA THR A 59 -1.57 -22.54 2.56
C THR A 59 -1.30 -21.06 2.87
N ALA A 60 -2.29 -20.36 3.46
CA ALA A 60 -2.09 -18.99 3.94
C ALA A 60 -0.91 -18.89 4.93
N ALA A 61 -0.78 -19.85 5.84
CA ALA A 61 0.31 -19.89 6.82
C ALA A 61 1.69 -20.02 6.19
N GLU A 62 1.84 -20.79 5.10
CA GLU A 62 3.11 -20.90 4.38
C GLU A 62 3.47 -19.58 3.68
N ILE A 63 2.48 -18.89 3.12
CA ILE A 63 2.68 -17.57 2.52
C ILE A 63 3.05 -16.54 3.60
N ASP A 64 2.36 -16.55 4.75
CA ASP A 64 2.66 -15.66 5.86
C ASP A 64 4.06 -15.89 6.43
N ALA A 65 4.46 -17.16 6.59
CA ALA A 65 5.80 -17.50 7.03
C ALA A 65 6.88 -16.99 6.07
N LEU A 66 6.66 -17.11 4.75
CA LEU A 66 7.56 -16.58 3.74
C LEU A 66 7.63 -15.05 3.78
N LYS A 67 6.47 -14.38 3.82
CA LYS A 67 6.40 -12.91 3.91
C LYS A 67 7.01 -12.38 5.22
N GLY A 68 6.88 -13.14 6.31
CA GLY A 68 7.46 -12.82 7.61
C GLY A 68 9.00 -12.78 7.62
N GLU A 69 9.68 -13.35 6.63
CA GLU A 69 11.13 -13.21 6.46
C GLU A 69 11.56 -11.79 6.06
N GLY A 70 10.61 -10.95 5.57
CA GLY A 70 10.87 -9.56 5.17
C GLY A 70 11.69 -9.39 3.89
N LEU A 71 11.86 -10.47 3.11
CA LEU A 71 12.64 -10.49 1.87
C LEU A 71 11.76 -10.65 0.63
N TRP A 72 10.59 -11.28 0.77
CA TRP A 72 9.73 -11.74 -0.32
C TRP A 72 8.49 -10.84 -0.49
N ASN A 73 8.71 -9.53 -0.67
CA ASN A 73 7.61 -8.58 -0.87
C ASN A 73 6.98 -8.70 -2.26
N ASN A 74 7.79 -9.00 -3.28
CA ASN A 74 7.34 -9.23 -4.64
C ASN A 74 6.69 -10.62 -4.74
N ASP A 75 5.40 -10.68 -5.13
CA ASP A 75 4.63 -11.93 -5.17
C ASP A 75 5.08 -12.90 -6.28
N TRP A 76 5.67 -12.40 -7.35
CA TRP A 76 6.25 -13.24 -8.40
C TRP A 76 7.52 -13.95 -7.89
N GLU A 77 8.39 -13.22 -7.19
CA GLU A 77 9.58 -13.79 -6.54
C GLU A 77 9.17 -14.76 -5.42
N ALA A 78 8.14 -14.42 -4.64
CA ALA A 78 7.58 -15.28 -3.61
C ALA A 78 7.03 -16.58 -4.20
N SER A 79 6.34 -16.53 -5.35
CA SER A 79 5.85 -17.72 -6.07
C SER A 79 7.01 -18.62 -6.50
N LEU A 80 8.05 -18.03 -7.09
CA LEU A 80 9.24 -18.77 -7.52
C LEU A 80 9.98 -19.40 -6.33
N GLU A 81 10.10 -18.67 -5.22
CA GLU A 81 10.75 -19.17 -4.01
C GLU A 81 9.98 -20.34 -3.36
N LEU A 82 8.63 -20.26 -3.32
CA LEU A 82 7.81 -21.38 -2.86
C LEU A 82 8.03 -22.64 -3.72
N LEU A 83 8.08 -22.47 -5.04
CA LEU A 83 8.41 -23.59 -5.97
C LEU A 83 9.79 -24.16 -5.68
N ARG A 84 10.79 -23.31 -5.48
CA ARG A 84 12.18 -23.71 -5.17
C ARG A 84 12.28 -24.49 -3.85
N ARG A 85 11.64 -24.00 -2.79
CA ARG A 85 11.64 -24.65 -1.46
C ARG A 85 10.94 -25.99 -1.48
N ARG A 86 9.94 -26.13 -2.33
CA ARG A 86 9.22 -27.40 -2.45
C ARG A 86 10.02 -28.51 -3.16
N GLY A 87 11.10 -28.14 -3.86
CA GLY A 87 11.96 -29.12 -4.52
C GLY A 87 11.25 -29.83 -5.67
N THR A 88 10.47 -29.09 -6.48
CA THR A 88 9.86 -29.65 -7.69
C THR A 88 10.95 -30.24 -8.57
N SER A 89 10.83 -31.52 -8.92
CA SER A 89 11.81 -32.28 -9.72
C SER A 89 11.88 -31.85 -11.19
N SER A 90 11.01 -30.94 -11.61
CA SER A 90 10.99 -30.30 -12.92
C SER A 90 11.83 -29.03 -12.95
N LEU A 91 12.25 -28.62 -14.13
CA LEU A 91 12.92 -27.35 -14.33
C LEU A 91 12.01 -26.22 -13.79
N LEU A 92 12.56 -25.34 -12.94
CA LEU A 92 11.82 -24.19 -12.46
C LEU A 92 11.41 -23.28 -13.64
N PRO A 93 10.19 -22.68 -13.61
CA PRO A 93 9.79 -21.70 -14.62
C PRO A 93 10.72 -20.50 -14.61
N THR A 94 10.79 -19.78 -15.72
CA THR A 94 11.45 -18.48 -15.76
C THR A 94 10.64 -17.44 -14.99
N PHE A 95 11.25 -16.32 -14.64
CA PHE A 95 10.53 -15.23 -13.98
C PHE A 95 9.38 -14.71 -14.86
N ASP A 96 9.60 -14.56 -16.16
CA ASP A 96 8.59 -14.11 -17.12
C ASP A 96 7.40 -15.09 -17.22
N ASP A 97 7.65 -16.40 -17.12
CA ASP A 97 6.58 -17.41 -17.08
C ASP A 97 5.72 -17.27 -15.81
N ILE A 98 6.36 -17.00 -14.66
CA ILE A 98 5.66 -16.70 -13.39
C ILE A 98 4.79 -15.47 -13.55
N VAL A 99 5.35 -14.38 -14.06
CA VAL A 99 4.62 -13.10 -14.29
C VAL A 99 3.41 -13.34 -15.18
N ALA A 100 3.57 -14.07 -16.28
CA ALA A 100 2.48 -14.33 -17.23
C ALA A 100 1.31 -15.09 -16.58
N VAL A 101 1.60 -16.20 -15.87
CA VAL A 101 0.56 -17.01 -15.21
C VAL A 101 -0.11 -16.23 -14.07
N PHE A 102 0.67 -15.52 -13.29
CA PHE A 102 0.16 -14.69 -12.20
C PHE A 102 -0.76 -13.57 -12.71
N SER A 103 -0.30 -12.81 -13.73
CA SER A 103 -1.06 -11.68 -14.29
C SER A 103 -2.35 -12.14 -14.95
N GLU A 104 -2.37 -13.29 -15.62
CA GLU A 104 -3.58 -13.87 -16.16
C GLU A 104 -4.59 -14.23 -15.05
N ALA A 105 -4.14 -14.84 -13.96
CA ALA A 105 -5.00 -15.14 -12.82
C ALA A 105 -5.50 -13.87 -12.12
N TYR A 106 -4.65 -12.88 -11.97
CA TYR A 106 -4.92 -11.66 -11.22
C TYR A 106 -5.79 -10.67 -12.00
N PHE A 107 -5.39 -10.27 -13.21
CA PHE A 107 -6.14 -9.35 -14.07
C PHE A 107 -7.19 -10.08 -14.91
N GLY A 108 -6.84 -11.24 -15.46
CA GLY A 108 -7.69 -11.97 -16.42
C GLY A 108 -7.94 -11.17 -17.69
N GLY A 109 -6.94 -10.44 -18.16
CA GLY A 109 -6.96 -9.57 -19.31
C GLY A 109 -5.70 -8.71 -19.41
N ASP A 110 -5.59 -7.84 -20.41
CA ASP A 110 -4.45 -6.93 -20.58
C ASP A 110 -4.36 -5.95 -19.39
N PRO A 111 -3.28 -5.98 -18.57
CA PRO A 111 -3.09 -5.06 -17.45
C PRO A 111 -3.08 -3.58 -17.86
N HIS A 112 -2.69 -3.28 -19.10
CA HIS A 112 -2.63 -1.92 -19.64
C HIS A 112 -3.88 -1.54 -20.45
N GLY A 113 -4.84 -2.47 -20.57
CA GLY A 113 -6.10 -2.26 -21.24
C GLY A 113 -7.16 -1.61 -20.35
N ASP A 114 -8.42 -1.62 -20.84
CA ASP A 114 -9.55 -1.12 -20.05
C ASP A 114 -9.88 -2.09 -18.90
N PRO A 115 -9.82 -1.65 -17.62
CA PRO A 115 -10.15 -2.46 -16.46
C PRO A 115 -11.56 -3.08 -16.50
N ALA A 116 -12.49 -2.51 -17.25
CA ALA A 116 -13.82 -3.10 -17.45
C ALA A 116 -13.78 -4.47 -18.14
N ASN A 117 -12.67 -4.79 -18.83
CA ASN A 117 -12.46 -6.07 -19.48
C ASN A 117 -11.75 -7.10 -18.60
N TRP A 118 -11.29 -6.72 -17.41
CA TRP A 118 -10.60 -7.63 -16.50
C TRP A 118 -11.59 -8.63 -15.87
N LYS A 119 -11.24 -9.92 -15.95
CA LYS A 119 -12.05 -11.03 -15.43
C LYS A 119 -11.35 -11.83 -14.35
N GLY A 120 -10.16 -11.37 -13.95
CA GLY A 120 -9.34 -11.99 -12.92
C GLY A 120 -9.79 -11.64 -11.49
N PHE A 121 -8.98 -12.05 -10.53
CA PHE A 121 -9.33 -11.93 -9.11
C PHE A 121 -9.40 -10.50 -8.59
N ILE A 122 -8.73 -9.55 -9.24
CA ILE A 122 -8.72 -8.12 -8.86
C ILE A 122 -10.12 -7.52 -8.72
N GLY A 123 -11.08 -7.99 -9.53
CA GLY A 123 -12.48 -7.50 -9.48
C GLY A 123 -13.20 -7.78 -8.16
N ASN A 124 -12.71 -8.72 -7.36
CA ASN A 124 -13.35 -9.19 -6.12
C ASN A 124 -12.71 -8.60 -4.85
N GLU A 125 -11.73 -7.70 -4.98
CA GLU A 125 -11.06 -7.12 -3.81
C GLU A 125 -12.01 -6.25 -2.98
N THR A 126 -11.94 -6.40 -1.65
CA THR A 126 -12.70 -5.57 -0.71
C THR A 126 -11.88 -4.35 -0.31
N LEU A 127 -12.48 -3.17 -0.33
CA LEU A 127 -11.85 -1.96 0.22
C LEU A 127 -11.87 -2.02 1.75
N LEU A 128 -10.74 -1.69 2.37
CA LEU A 128 -10.55 -1.67 3.83
C LEU A 128 -10.84 -0.28 4.43
N VAL A 129 -10.95 0.72 3.56
CA VAL A 129 -11.37 2.07 3.92
C VAL A 129 -12.42 2.56 2.93
N PRO A 130 -13.41 3.35 3.36
CA PRO A 130 -14.35 3.97 2.44
C PRO A 130 -13.73 5.18 1.72
N PRO A 131 -14.28 5.63 0.58
CA PRO A 131 -13.79 6.80 -0.15
C PRO A 131 -13.64 8.06 0.70
N GLU A 132 -14.54 8.27 1.66
CA GLU A 132 -14.59 9.43 2.55
C GLU A 132 -13.41 9.47 3.54
N PHE A 133 -12.70 8.36 3.73
CA PHE A 133 -11.56 8.28 4.63
C PHE A 133 -10.48 9.32 4.33
N PHE A 134 -10.19 9.54 3.04
CA PHE A 134 -9.18 10.52 2.62
C PHE A 134 -9.63 11.97 2.83
N ASN A 135 -10.95 12.24 2.77
CA ASN A 135 -11.49 13.54 3.16
C ASN A 135 -11.30 13.77 4.67
N THR A 136 -11.51 12.75 5.49
CA THR A 136 -11.28 12.84 6.94
C THR A 136 -9.80 13.12 7.27
N LEU A 137 -8.85 12.52 6.53
CA LEU A 137 -7.43 12.86 6.66
C LEU A 137 -7.14 14.33 6.29
N ASN A 138 -7.73 14.83 5.20
CA ASN A 138 -7.61 16.21 4.79
C ASN A 138 -8.18 17.17 5.86
N ASP A 139 -9.35 16.85 6.40
CA ASP A 139 -10.01 17.64 7.45
C ASP A 139 -9.19 17.68 8.75
N ALA A 140 -8.48 16.59 9.05
CA ALA A 140 -7.52 16.52 10.15
C ALA A 140 -6.20 17.29 9.86
N GLY A 141 -6.01 17.81 8.65
CA GLY A 141 -4.81 18.54 8.22
C GLY A 141 -3.63 17.63 7.91
N PHE A 142 -3.87 16.36 7.57
CA PHE A 142 -2.84 15.41 7.18
C PHE A 142 -2.69 15.34 5.65
N ALA A 143 -1.46 15.46 5.16
CA ALA A 143 -1.16 15.08 3.79
C ALA A 143 -0.93 13.56 3.72
N TRP A 144 -1.29 12.96 2.60
CA TRP A 144 -1.22 11.51 2.44
C TRP A 144 -0.74 11.08 1.05
N GLY A 145 -0.31 9.84 0.94
CA GLY A 145 0.13 9.23 -0.31
C GLY A 145 0.45 7.76 -0.13
N PHE A 146 0.85 7.09 -1.22
CA PHE A 146 0.97 5.64 -1.27
C PHE A 146 2.36 5.19 -1.75
N VAL A 147 2.91 4.17 -1.07
CA VAL A 147 4.13 3.47 -1.48
C VAL A 147 3.81 1.99 -1.52
N SER A 148 3.66 1.42 -2.72
CA SER A 148 3.22 0.04 -2.91
C SER A 148 4.21 -0.76 -3.74
N GLY A 149 4.32 -2.05 -3.41
CA GLY A 149 5.01 -3.04 -4.24
C GLY A 149 4.14 -3.59 -5.38
N ALA A 150 2.88 -3.15 -5.50
CA ALA A 150 1.97 -3.58 -6.55
C ALA A 150 2.22 -2.84 -7.88
N GLU A 151 1.80 -3.47 -8.97
CA GLU A 151 1.91 -2.91 -10.32
C GLU A 151 1.09 -1.61 -10.47
N PRO A 152 1.59 -0.60 -11.25
CA PRO A 152 0.89 0.66 -11.44
C PRO A 152 -0.58 0.51 -11.91
N PRO A 153 -0.94 -0.37 -12.87
CA PRO A 153 -2.34 -0.55 -13.28
C PRO A 153 -3.25 -0.98 -12.12
N SER A 154 -2.78 -1.92 -11.30
CA SER A 154 -3.50 -2.42 -10.13
C SER A 154 -3.68 -1.33 -9.07
N CYS A 155 -2.63 -0.56 -8.76
CA CYS A 155 -2.70 0.56 -7.82
C CYS A 155 -3.69 1.63 -8.30
N ARG A 156 -3.60 2.04 -9.59
CA ARG A 156 -4.50 3.06 -10.16
C ARG A 156 -5.95 2.59 -10.16
N TYR A 157 -6.21 1.32 -10.47
CA TYR A 157 -7.54 0.77 -10.43
C TYR A 157 -8.19 0.93 -9.05
N VAL A 158 -7.50 0.55 -7.97
CA VAL A 158 -8.07 0.68 -6.63
C VAL A 158 -8.18 2.14 -6.20
N LEU A 159 -7.16 2.95 -6.44
CA LEU A 159 -7.14 4.33 -5.94
C LEU A 159 -8.04 5.25 -6.74
N GLU A 160 -8.00 5.19 -8.06
CA GLU A 160 -8.72 6.13 -8.92
C GLU A 160 -10.14 5.63 -9.23
N GLN A 161 -10.32 4.34 -9.59
CA GLN A 161 -11.63 3.84 -10.01
C GLN A 161 -12.49 3.35 -8.85
N ARG A 162 -11.89 2.67 -7.85
CA ARG A 162 -12.64 2.12 -6.73
C ARG A 162 -12.84 3.13 -5.61
N LEU A 163 -11.84 3.94 -5.29
CA LEU A 163 -11.89 4.99 -4.26
C LEU A 163 -12.22 6.37 -4.81
N GLY A 164 -12.18 6.59 -6.14
CA GLY A 164 -12.51 7.87 -6.77
C GLY A 164 -11.48 8.97 -6.50
N LEU A 165 -10.25 8.63 -6.12
CA LEU A 165 -9.19 9.61 -5.88
C LEU A 165 -8.70 10.18 -7.22
N VAL A 166 -8.42 11.48 -7.26
CA VAL A 166 -7.93 12.16 -8.47
C VAL A 166 -6.43 12.36 -8.35
N ASP A 167 -5.63 11.75 -9.25
CA ASP A 167 -4.18 11.83 -9.30
C ASP A 167 -3.50 11.68 -7.91
N PRO A 168 -3.79 10.57 -7.18
CA PRO A 168 -3.25 10.36 -5.84
C PRO A 168 -1.73 10.26 -5.88
N PRO A 169 -1.00 10.86 -4.91
CA PRO A 169 0.45 10.72 -4.81
C PRO A 169 0.83 9.24 -4.59
N LEU A 170 1.52 8.65 -5.56
CA LEU A 170 1.81 7.21 -5.60
C LEU A 170 3.26 6.97 -6.03
N ILE A 171 3.92 6.06 -5.35
CA ILE A 171 5.12 5.33 -5.80
C ILE A 171 4.70 3.86 -5.89
N ALA A 172 4.63 3.32 -7.09
CA ALA A 172 4.27 1.93 -7.37
C ALA A 172 5.52 1.11 -7.77
N MET A 173 5.32 -0.17 -8.04
CA MET A 173 6.36 -1.06 -8.56
C MET A 173 7.04 -0.43 -9.79
N GLY A 174 8.39 -0.42 -9.81
CA GLY A 174 9.18 0.13 -10.90
C GLY A 174 9.47 1.64 -10.81
N ASP A 175 8.75 2.42 -9.98
CA ASP A 175 9.02 3.84 -9.80
C ASP A 175 10.23 4.11 -8.91
N ALA A 176 10.57 3.18 -8.03
CA ALA A 176 11.72 3.21 -7.14
C ALA A 176 12.20 1.77 -6.88
N PRO A 177 13.41 1.57 -6.31
CA PRO A 177 13.82 0.25 -5.84
C PRO A 177 12.81 -0.34 -4.86
N ASP A 178 12.59 -1.66 -4.93
CA ASP A 178 11.60 -2.37 -4.14
C ASP A 178 11.84 -2.23 -2.63
N LYS A 179 10.74 -2.22 -1.86
CA LYS A 179 10.79 -2.34 -0.40
C LYS A 179 11.58 -3.61 -0.01
N PRO A 180 12.42 -3.53 1.01
CA PRO A 180 12.56 -2.51 2.03
C PRO A 180 13.53 -1.36 1.71
N ASN A 181 13.82 -1.07 0.43
CA ASN A 181 14.59 0.12 0.08
C ASN A 181 13.78 1.39 0.41
N PRO A 182 14.34 2.38 1.15
CA PRO A 182 13.58 3.53 1.61
C PRO A 182 13.38 4.61 0.55
N GLN A 183 13.99 4.49 -0.63
CA GLN A 183 13.99 5.55 -1.64
C GLN A 183 12.57 5.95 -2.09
N GLY A 184 11.67 4.98 -2.26
CA GLY A 184 10.27 5.25 -2.60
C GLY A 184 9.58 6.11 -1.54
N LEU A 185 9.73 5.72 -0.27
CA LEU A 185 9.16 6.44 0.87
C LEU A 185 9.74 7.86 1.00
N LEU A 186 11.05 8.00 0.93
CA LEU A 186 11.73 9.30 1.00
C LEU A 186 11.34 10.23 -0.15
N ARG A 187 11.26 9.69 -1.36
CA ARG A 187 10.86 10.43 -2.56
C ARG A 187 9.42 10.93 -2.47
N LEU A 188 8.49 10.07 -2.03
CA LEU A 188 7.10 10.46 -1.86
C LEU A 188 6.96 11.52 -0.75
N THR A 189 7.65 11.35 0.37
CA THR A 189 7.68 12.34 1.46
C THR A 189 8.17 13.70 0.94
N ALA A 190 9.30 13.74 0.23
CA ALA A 190 9.83 14.97 -0.33
C ALA A 190 8.87 15.63 -1.35
N LEU A 191 8.19 14.83 -2.17
CA LEU A 191 7.18 15.30 -3.11
C LEU A 191 6.01 15.99 -2.39
N LEU A 192 5.48 15.35 -1.34
CA LEU A 192 4.37 15.90 -0.56
C LEU A 192 4.77 17.17 0.17
N LEU A 193 5.93 17.18 0.83
CA LEU A 193 6.46 18.38 1.47
C LEU A 193 6.60 19.53 0.47
N GLY A 194 7.13 19.26 -0.74
CA GLY A 194 7.24 20.25 -1.81
C GLY A 194 5.89 20.78 -2.31
N ARG A 195 4.89 19.92 -2.47
CA ARG A 195 3.52 20.31 -2.85
C ARG A 195 2.88 21.27 -1.83
N HIS A 196 3.20 21.10 -0.55
CA HIS A 196 2.68 21.92 0.55
C HIS A 196 3.59 23.10 0.91
N GLN A 197 4.69 23.33 0.19
CA GLN A 197 5.69 24.34 0.52
C GLN A 197 6.21 24.22 1.97
N ALA A 198 6.16 23.00 2.53
CA ALA A 198 6.68 22.70 3.84
C ALA A 198 8.21 22.62 3.81
N PRO A 199 8.89 22.76 4.97
CA PRO A 199 10.31 22.45 5.07
C PRO A 199 10.64 21.07 4.50
N GLY A 200 11.76 20.91 3.82
CA GLY A 200 12.26 19.63 3.36
C GLY A 200 12.53 18.66 4.53
N LEU A 201 12.71 17.38 4.21
CA LEU A 201 13.03 16.33 5.19
C LEU A 201 14.06 16.79 6.22
N GLY A 202 13.76 16.57 7.49
CA GLY A 202 14.61 16.95 8.62
C GLY A 202 13.81 17.43 9.84
N PRO A 203 14.49 18.03 10.84
CA PRO A 203 13.89 18.34 12.14
C PRO A 203 12.78 19.40 12.11
N LEU A 204 12.72 20.22 11.05
CA LEU A 204 11.70 21.25 10.87
C LEU A 204 10.52 20.80 10.02
N ALA A 205 10.61 19.63 9.40
CA ALA A 205 9.52 19.08 8.60
C ALA A 205 8.39 18.52 9.48
N PRO A 206 7.14 18.51 8.98
CA PRO A 206 6.05 17.81 9.65
C PRO A 206 6.41 16.34 9.93
N PRO A 207 5.90 15.76 11.03
CA PRO A 207 6.07 14.34 11.33
C PRO A 207 5.51 13.45 10.22
N VAL A 208 6.12 12.29 10.00
CA VAL A 208 5.75 11.35 8.95
C VAL A 208 5.48 9.97 9.54
N ALA A 209 4.28 9.45 9.35
CA ALA A 209 3.95 8.07 9.63
C ALA A 209 3.86 7.25 8.34
N TYR A 210 4.23 5.98 8.41
CA TYR A 210 4.00 5.00 7.36
C TYR A 210 3.26 3.80 7.95
N LEU A 211 2.10 3.48 7.36
CA LEU A 211 1.26 2.35 7.72
C LEU A 211 1.40 1.25 6.67
N GLY A 212 1.83 0.07 7.10
CA GLY A 212 1.93 -1.13 6.28
C GLY A 212 1.38 -2.35 7.02
N ASP A 213 1.27 -3.47 6.33
CA ASP A 213 0.81 -4.74 6.90
C ASP A 213 1.92 -5.79 7.01
N THR A 214 3.12 -5.50 6.47
CA THR A 214 4.23 -6.47 6.41
C THR A 214 5.47 -5.99 7.18
N VAL A 215 6.32 -6.96 7.57
CA VAL A 215 7.65 -6.69 8.12
C VAL A 215 8.51 -5.85 7.16
N THR A 216 8.32 -6.03 5.86
CA THR A 216 9.02 -5.25 4.82
C THR A 216 8.67 -3.77 4.87
N ASP A 217 7.42 -3.41 5.16
CA ASP A 217 6.99 -2.03 5.33
C ASP A 217 7.67 -1.39 6.55
N VAL A 218 7.67 -2.12 7.66
CA VAL A 218 8.35 -1.66 8.88
C VAL A 218 9.84 -1.41 8.60
N PHE A 219 10.52 -2.36 7.94
CA PHE A 219 11.94 -2.18 7.56
C PHE A 219 12.15 -1.01 6.59
N THR A 220 11.21 -0.75 5.68
CA THR A 220 11.28 0.40 4.77
C THR A 220 11.36 1.70 5.57
N LEU A 221 10.49 1.88 6.56
CA LEU A 221 10.53 3.06 7.41
C LEU A 221 11.76 3.10 8.32
N GLN A 222 12.19 1.97 8.90
CA GLN A 222 13.40 1.93 9.72
C GLN A 222 14.63 2.36 8.93
N ARG A 223 14.73 1.97 7.64
CA ARG A 223 15.81 2.42 6.75
C ARG A 223 15.66 3.89 6.36
N ALA A 224 14.44 4.41 6.20
CA ALA A 224 14.21 5.84 6.00
C ALA A 224 14.67 6.65 7.22
N ARG A 225 14.36 6.17 8.42
CA ARG A 225 14.83 6.75 9.69
C ARG A 225 16.37 6.75 9.78
N GLN A 226 17.04 5.69 9.36
CA GLN A 226 18.50 5.64 9.30
C GLN A 226 19.08 6.64 8.29
N ALA A 227 18.41 6.83 7.14
CA ALA A 227 18.85 7.75 6.10
C ALA A 227 18.63 9.22 6.47
N VAL A 228 17.57 9.54 7.22
CA VAL A 228 17.24 10.90 7.69
C VAL A 228 16.86 10.84 9.17
N PRO A 229 17.85 10.72 10.07
CA PRO A 229 17.61 10.47 11.51
C PRO A 229 16.95 11.64 12.23
N ASP A 230 17.14 12.87 11.75
CA ASP A 230 16.55 14.07 12.36
C ASP A 230 15.07 14.29 11.97
N GLN A 231 14.54 13.54 11.02
CA GLN A 231 13.12 13.56 10.68
C GLN A 231 12.33 12.74 11.71
N ARG A 232 11.19 13.28 12.16
CA ARG A 232 10.27 12.54 13.02
C ARG A 232 9.51 11.50 12.20
N TRP A 233 9.79 10.22 12.44
CA TRP A 233 9.19 9.07 11.77
C TRP A 233 8.40 8.22 12.76
N ARG A 234 7.26 7.67 12.34
CA ARG A 234 6.50 6.66 13.10
C ARG A 234 6.11 5.47 12.22
N ALA A 235 6.53 4.27 12.65
CA ALA A 235 6.15 3.01 12.02
C ALA A 235 4.84 2.52 12.62
N LEU A 236 3.79 2.55 11.82
CA LEU A 236 2.49 2.00 12.15
C LEU A 236 2.28 0.71 11.37
N ALA A 237 1.59 -0.26 11.96
CA ALA A 237 1.27 -1.49 11.29
C ALA A 237 -0.18 -1.93 11.55
N VAL A 238 -0.72 -2.74 10.64
CA VAL A 238 -2.02 -3.39 10.77
C VAL A 238 -1.88 -4.84 10.34
N ALA A 239 -2.51 -5.77 11.04
CA ALA A 239 -2.52 -7.17 10.60
C ALA A 239 -3.36 -7.31 9.33
N PRO A 240 -2.95 -8.14 8.35
CA PRO A 240 -3.70 -8.32 7.12
C PRO A 240 -5.08 -8.95 7.40
N PRO A 241 -6.11 -8.66 6.56
CA PRO A 241 -7.51 -8.97 6.85
C PRO A 241 -7.81 -10.44 7.15
N HIS A 242 -7.11 -11.38 6.51
CA HIS A 242 -7.32 -12.82 6.73
C HIS A 242 -7.00 -13.26 8.17
N LEU A 243 -6.22 -12.47 8.92
CA LEU A 243 -5.92 -12.72 10.33
C LEU A 243 -6.95 -12.12 11.29
N HIS A 244 -7.98 -11.42 10.79
CA HIS A 244 -9.02 -10.82 11.64
C HIS A 244 -10.16 -11.79 11.98
N ALA A 245 -10.20 -12.97 11.36
CA ALA A 245 -11.16 -14.02 11.72
C ALA A 245 -10.93 -14.52 13.15
N VAL A 246 -12.01 -14.92 13.84
CA VAL A 246 -11.94 -15.39 15.23
C VAL A 246 -11.00 -16.61 15.35
N GLU A 247 -11.04 -17.49 14.36
CA GLU A 247 -10.21 -18.69 14.29
C GLU A 247 -8.72 -18.40 14.11
N ALA A 248 -8.39 -17.21 13.58
CA ALA A 248 -7.01 -16.78 13.31
C ALA A 248 -6.38 -15.98 14.47
N GLN A 249 -7.06 -15.82 15.61
CA GLN A 249 -6.61 -14.95 16.71
C GLN A 249 -5.20 -15.26 17.21
N SER A 250 -4.82 -16.54 17.33
CA SER A 250 -3.47 -16.93 17.73
C SER A 250 -2.43 -16.55 16.67
N ALA A 251 -2.72 -16.86 15.39
CA ALA A 251 -1.84 -16.51 14.27
C ALA A 251 -1.71 -14.99 14.10
N ARG A 252 -2.79 -14.25 14.37
CA ARG A 252 -2.77 -12.79 14.41
C ARG A 252 -1.81 -12.26 15.47
N GLY A 253 -1.89 -12.79 16.70
CA GLY A 253 -1.00 -12.39 17.79
C GLY A 253 0.48 -12.63 17.45
N ASP A 254 0.79 -13.80 16.89
CA ASP A 254 2.15 -14.14 16.44
C ASP A 254 2.64 -13.19 15.33
N TYR A 255 1.75 -12.83 14.39
CA TYR A 255 2.06 -11.91 13.30
C TYR A 255 2.29 -10.49 13.80
N GLU A 256 1.42 -9.99 14.66
CA GLU A 256 1.55 -8.66 15.28
C GLU A 256 2.86 -8.56 16.11
N GLU A 257 3.23 -9.65 16.81
CA GLU A 257 4.52 -9.71 17.52
C GLU A 257 5.73 -9.63 16.56
N GLN A 258 5.64 -10.24 15.37
CA GLN A 258 6.69 -10.11 14.35
C GLN A 258 6.82 -8.66 13.86
N LEU A 259 5.70 -7.97 13.62
CA LEU A 259 5.69 -6.55 13.23
C LEU A 259 6.32 -5.67 14.32
N LEU A 260 5.99 -5.90 15.59
CA LEU A 260 6.59 -5.19 16.73
C LEU A 260 8.10 -5.46 16.85
N ARG A 261 8.53 -6.72 16.69
CA ARG A 261 9.96 -7.09 16.69
C ARG A 261 10.73 -6.46 15.52
N ALA A 262 10.08 -6.25 14.37
CA ALA A 262 10.67 -5.55 13.23
C ALA A 262 10.82 -4.03 13.49
N GLY A 263 10.15 -3.50 14.52
CA GLY A 263 10.22 -2.11 14.93
C GLY A 263 8.98 -1.27 14.62
N ALA A 264 7.82 -1.91 14.43
CA ALA A 264 6.55 -1.19 14.44
C ALA A 264 6.33 -0.59 15.84
N GLU A 265 5.90 0.66 15.89
CA GLU A 265 5.71 1.41 17.15
C GLU A 265 4.26 1.33 17.63
N ALA A 266 3.34 0.99 16.75
CA ALA A 266 1.97 0.66 17.11
C ALA A 266 1.34 -0.30 16.10
N ILE A 267 0.48 -1.19 16.59
CA ILE A 267 -0.38 -2.05 15.77
C ILE A 267 -1.80 -1.48 15.84
N LEU A 268 -2.34 -1.13 14.69
CA LEU A 268 -3.68 -0.59 14.59
C LEU A 268 -4.70 -1.72 14.40
N ALA A 269 -5.89 -1.55 14.98
CA ALA A 269 -6.97 -2.51 14.81
C ALA A 269 -7.50 -2.53 13.36
N THR A 270 -7.51 -1.37 12.70
CA THR A 270 -7.91 -1.16 11.30
C THR A 270 -7.11 0.01 10.72
N THR A 271 -7.06 0.10 9.40
CA THR A 271 -6.44 1.26 8.73
C THR A 271 -7.07 2.59 9.15
N ALA A 272 -8.39 2.63 9.36
CA ALA A 272 -9.08 3.85 9.76
C ALA A 272 -8.65 4.39 11.14
N ALA A 273 -8.13 3.53 12.03
CA ALA A 273 -7.61 3.94 13.33
C ALA A 273 -6.34 4.81 13.25
N VAL A 274 -5.77 4.97 12.06
CA VAL A 274 -4.57 5.81 11.85
C VAL A 274 -4.80 7.26 12.26
N ILE A 275 -6.00 7.80 12.08
CA ILE A 275 -6.32 9.21 12.41
C ILE A 275 -6.16 9.43 13.91
N GLU A 276 -6.75 8.55 14.73
CA GLU A 276 -6.63 8.61 16.18
C GLU A 276 -5.17 8.41 16.65
N ALA A 277 -4.47 7.46 16.04
CA ALA A 277 -3.06 7.20 16.34
C ALA A 277 -2.16 8.41 16.03
N MET A 278 -2.45 9.12 14.94
CA MET A 278 -1.73 10.34 14.56
C MET A 278 -2.02 11.50 15.50
N GLU A 279 -3.27 11.70 15.89
CA GLU A 279 -3.63 12.74 16.86
C GLU A 279 -2.98 12.50 18.22
N ALA A 280 -2.95 11.25 18.70
CA ALA A 280 -2.26 10.89 19.92
C ALA A 280 -0.75 11.18 19.83
N TRP A 281 -0.12 10.80 18.71
CA TRP A 281 1.31 11.04 18.51
C TRP A 281 1.66 12.52 18.43
N LEU A 282 0.86 13.33 17.73
CA LEU A 282 1.07 14.78 17.68
C LEU A 282 0.94 15.41 19.07
N GLY A 283 -0.01 14.94 19.89
CA GLY A 283 -0.14 15.36 21.28
C GLY A 283 1.08 15.00 22.16
N GLU A 284 1.76 13.88 21.89
CA GLU A 284 3.04 13.52 22.53
C GLU A 284 4.14 14.51 22.13
N ILE A 285 4.26 14.83 20.84
CA ILE A 285 5.28 15.75 20.30
C ILE A 285 5.14 17.17 20.88
N ASP A 286 3.90 17.64 21.02
CA ASP A 286 3.62 19.00 21.54
C ASP A 286 3.96 19.15 23.03
N GLN A 287 4.21 18.06 23.76
CA GLN A 287 4.57 18.03 25.17
C GLN A 287 6.09 17.92 25.40
N GLU A 288 6.87 17.61 24.35
CA GLU A 288 8.35 17.56 24.37
C GLU A 288 8.98 18.96 24.20
#